data_ac9d80172340f603bc4b0283a124e907
#
_entry.id   ac9d80172340f603bc4b0283a124e907
#
_cell.length_a   1.000
_cell.length_b   1.000
_cell.length_c   1.000
_cell.angle_alpha   90.00
_cell.angle_beta   90.00
_cell.angle_gamma   90.00
#
_symmetry.space_group_name_H-M   'P 1'
#
loop_
_entity.id
_entity.type
_entity.pdbx_description
1 polymer ?
#
loop_
_entity_poly.entity_id
_entity_poly.type
_entity_poly.pdbx_seq_one_letter_code
_entity_poly.pdbx_strand_id
1 'polypeptide(L)'
;MKKEKLSLCFFLLIYFTISFIFVSKSYICFKKQIILNNEMIVGTVLQNGEVNVSDIVAALKKENFTSSNILTQYGLENLESLDYLPSMKKIKQKYFLGGGFITLISAFFFSFLYLKVVRKKQKQYQLLDEYFYNLLYNDQHIHFNKVVDDDFTTVQNDIIKVTRRLQNALANEEKTKKELSKTLADISHQLKTPLTSLAIINDALKYDNILEEQKNAFLKEQERTINHMQILITTLLKVSQIESGMIPLKKEPHDLRKVIDNSLLNLDYLITAKELKIEKDIPKSIITMDKYWLGEALTNIIKNACEHSFNGGKISITVKKNPIYVSLEIKDYGEGIKKCDLPHLFERFYRCQNNKDSVGIGLNLTKSILDKMNATVKVKSEYGKYTIFEIHFFEGVI
;
A
#
# COMPACT_ATOMS: atom_id res chain seq x y z
N MET A 1 34.31 -0.70 1.18
CA MET A 1 35.61 -1.30 1.60
C MET A 1 36.79 -0.33 1.57
N LYS A 2 37.20 0.29 0.43
CA LYS A 2 38.33 1.25 0.43
C LYS A 2 38.14 2.45 1.34
N LYS A 3 36.97 3.11 1.30
CA LYS A 3 36.64 4.27 2.15
C LYS A 3 36.59 3.94 3.65
N GLU A 4 36.06 2.77 4.02
CA GLU A 4 35.99 2.33 5.42
C GLU A 4 37.37 2.00 5.99
N LYS A 5 38.26 1.34 5.22
CA LYS A 5 39.65 1.11 5.60
C LYS A 5 40.38 2.44 5.79
N LEU A 6 40.18 3.41 4.91
CA LEU A 6 40.78 4.74 5.00
C LEU A 6 40.30 5.48 6.26
N SER A 7 39.01 5.40 6.57
CA SER A 7 38.42 6.00 7.78
C SER A 7 38.98 5.36 9.05
N LEU A 8 39.15 4.05 9.09
CA LEU A 8 39.77 3.35 10.23
C LEU A 8 41.22 3.79 10.42
N CYS A 9 42.02 3.84 9.33
CA CYS A 9 43.42 4.31 9.40
C CYS A 9 43.51 5.73 9.93
N PHE A 10 42.63 6.64 9.48
CA PHE A 10 42.59 8.03 9.94
C PHE A 10 42.23 8.12 11.42
N PHE A 11 41.23 7.37 11.87
CA PHE A 11 40.82 7.29 13.27
C PHE A 11 41.97 6.76 14.16
N LEU A 12 42.67 5.71 13.75
CA LEU A 12 43.80 5.15 14.47
C LEU A 12 44.95 6.15 14.56
N LEU A 13 45.22 6.90 13.49
CA LEU A 13 46.28 7.91 13.49
C LEU A 13 45.97 9.04 14.50
N ILE A 14 44.76 9.55 14.52
CA ILE A 14 44.32 10.55 15.50
C ILE A 14 44.41 9.97 16.92
N TYR A 15 43.96 8.75 17.11
CA TYR A 15 43.99 8.09 18.41
C TYR A 15 45.44 7.97 18.95
N PHE A 16 46.40 7.52 18.12
CA PHE A 16 47.81 7.40 18.50
C PHE A 16 48.43 8.77 18.81
N THR A 17 48.10 9.83 18.05
CA THR A 17 48.64 11.17 18.33
C THR A 17 48.13 11.70 19.67
N ILE A 18 46.83 11.57 19.95
CA ILE A 18 46.25 12.01 21.23
C ILE A 18 46.83 11.19 22.39
N SER A 19 46.96 9.89 22.25
CA SER A 19 47.51 9.03 23.26
C SER A 19 48.98 9.35 23.55
N PHE A 20 49.80 9.62 22.53
CA PHE A 20 51.16 10.02 22.68
C PHE A 20 51.28 11.36 23.45
N ILE A 21 50.47 12.35 23.13
CA ILE A 21 50.41 13.64 23.85
C ILE A 21 50.05 13.39 25.32
N PHE A 22 49.05 12.55 25.59
CA PHE A 22 48.64 12.22 26.94
C PHE A 22 49.75 11.56 27.78
N VAL A 23 50.42 10.55 27.23
CA VAL A 23 51.53 9.86 27.87
C VAL A 23 52.68 10.84 28.13
N SER A 24 53.00 11.73 27.17
CA SER A 24 54.04 12.74 27.30
C SER A 24 53.71 13.77 28.40
N LYS A 25 52.50 14.29 28.44
CA LYS A 25 52.05 15.21 29.50
C LYS A 25 52.07 14.54 30.89
N SER A 26 51.59 13.32 30.96
CA SER A 26 51.58 12.53 32.19
C SER A 26 53.03 12.31 32.74
N TYR A 27 53.97 12.02 31.84
CA TYR A 27 55.40 11.90 32.21
C TYR A 27 55.99 13.23 32.71
N ILE A 28 55.64 14.37 32.07
CA ILE A 28 56.09 15.69 32.53
C ILE A 28 55.51 16.02 33.92
N CYS A 29 54.25 15.67 34.16
CA CYS A 29 53.62 15.86 35.48
C CYS A 29 54.32 15.03 36.56
N PHE A 30 54.65 13.74 36.25
CA PHE A 30 55.41 12.86 37.11
C PHE A 30 56.81 13.41 37.44
N LYS A 31 57.55 13.97 36.44
CA LYS A 31 58.84 14.63 36.68
C LYS A 31 58.70 15.82 37.64
N LYS A 32 57.70 16.70 37.45
CA LYS A 32 57.44 17.85 38.35
C LYS A 32 57.24 17.38 39.79
N GLN A 33 56.49 16.29 39.99
CA GLN A 33 56.26 15.73 41.30
C GLN A 33 57.56 15.24 41.98
N ILE A 34 58.44 14.61 41.20
CA ILE A 34 59.75 14.18 41.71
C ILE A 34 60.63 15.38 42.13
N ILE A 35 60.64 16.45 41.31
CA ILE A 35 61.38 17.65 41.67
C ILE A 35 60.87 18.26 42.99
N LEU A 36 59.55 18.41 43.08
CA LEU A 36 58.93 18.92 44.32
C LEU A 36 59.28 18.06 45.55
N ASN A 37 59.19 16.73 45.42
CA ASN A 37 59.53 15.82 46.51
C ASN A 37 61.04 15.92 46.87
N ASN A 38 61.93 16.05 45.89
CA ASN A 38 63.36 16.20 46.15
C ASN A 38 63.66 17.56 46.77
N GLU A 39 63.03 18.66 46.36
CA GLU A 39 63.14 19.99 46.98
C GLU A 39 62.71 19.95 48.43
N MET A 40 61.59 19.31 48.75
CA MET A 40 61.14 19.14 50.12
C MET A 40 62.16 18.37 50.99
N ILE A 41 62.68 17.28 50.49
CA ILE A 41 63.69 16.45 51.22
C ILE A 41 64.97 17.25 51.46
N VAL A 42 65.52 17.85 50.40
CA VAL A 42 66.81 18.61 50.51
C VAL A 42 66.63 19.84 51.40
N GLY A 43 65.49 20.59 51.24
CA GLY A 43 65.19 21.74 52.09
C GLY A 43 65.15 21.44 53.59
N THR A 44 64.54 20.24 53.92
CA THR A 44 64.47 19.83 55.34
C THR A 44 65.82 19.43 55.92
N VAL A 45 66.59 18.72 55.10
CA VAL A 45 67.95 18.26 55.51
C VAL A 45 68.88 19.46 55.79
N LEU A 46 68.76 20.49 54.99
CA LEU A 46 69.67 21.68 55.15
C LEU A 46 69.22 22.66 56.24
N GLN A 47 67.95 22.71 56.59
CA GLN A 47 67.42 23.60 57.64
C GLN A 47 67.80 23.11 59.06
N ASN A 48 67.93 21.85 59.30
CA ASN A 48 68.01 21.30 60.65
C ASN A 48 69.43 20.85 61.09
N GLY A 49 70.45 20.93 60.25
CA GLY A 49 71.86 20.65 60.61
C GLY A 49 72.20 19.25 61.18
N GLU A 50 71.25 18.52 61.70
CA GLU A 50 71.33 17.10 62.12
C GLU A 50 70.15 16.34 61.49
N VAL A 51 70.48 15.32 60.71
CA VAL A 51 69.52 14.52 59.92
C VAL A 51 68.82 13.54 60.85
N ASN A 52 67.61 13.91 61.30
CA ASN A 52 66.76 12.97 62.00
C ASN A 52 65.69 12.42 61.05
N VAL A 53 65.45 11.10 61.05
CA VAL A 53 64.51 10.43 60.16
C VAL A 53 63.07 10.99 60.36
N SER A 54 62.73 11.43 61.56
CA SER A 54 61.46 12.08 61.90
C SER A 54 61.25 13.39 61.15
N ASP A 55 62.31 14.16 60.89
CA ASP A 55 62.23 15.49 60.21
C ASP A 55 62.07 15.33 58.70
N ILE A 56 62.64 14.29 58.11
CA ILE A 56 62.45 13.95 56.71
C ILE A 56 60.98 13.50 56.48
N VAL A 57 60.42 12.68 57.39
CA VAL A 57 59.02 12.23 57.31
C VAL A 57 58.07 13.43 57.53
N ALA A 58 58.38 14.34 58.41
CA ALA A 58 57.60 15.54 58.66
C ALA A 58 57.57 16.49 57.43
N ALA A 59 58.70 16.64 56.77
CA ALA A 59 58.81 17.45 55.57
C ALA A 59 58.07 16.83 54.35
N LEU A 60 58.10 15.53 54.20
CA LEU A 60 57.33 14.81 53.17
C LEU A 60 55.79 14.94 53.40
N LYS A 61 55.36 15.23 54.63
CA LYS A 61 53.94 15.40 54.98
C LYS A 61 53.44 16.86 54.96
N LYS A 62 54.35 17.87 54.85
CA LYS A 62 53.98 19.29 54.82
C LYS A 62 53.73 19.75 53.42
N GLU A 63 52.51 20.08 53.10
CA GLU A 63 52.10 20.58 51.77
C GLU A 63 52.54 22.02 51.42
N ASN A 64 53.11 22.77 52.35
CA ASN A 64 53.52 24.19 52.17
C ASN A 64 54.99 24.43 52.47
N PHE A 65 55.84 23.83 51.67
CA PHE A 65 57.29 24.11 51.79
C PHE A 65 57.72 25.14 50.72
N THR A 66 58.12 26.35 51.08
CA THR A 66 58.81 27.28 50.19
C THR A 66 60.25 26.80 49.99
N SER A 67 60.52 26.18 48.85
CA SER A 67 61.88 25.79 48.48
C SER A 67 62.75 27.05 48.38
N SER A 68 63.76 27.12 49.19
CA SER A 68 64.88 27.99 48.88
C SER A 68 65.57 27.50 47.63
N ASN A 69 66.14 28.36 46.77
CA ASN A 69 66.84 28.12 45.52
C ASN A 69 68.06 27.16 45.62
N ILE A 70 67.97 26.11 46.37
CA ILE A 70 69.12 25.20 46.69
C ILE A 70 69.36 24.21 45.55
N LEU A 71 68.32 23.75 44.89
CA LEU A 71 68.49 22.87 43.73
C LEU A 71 69.15 23.58 42.53
N THR A 72 69.00 24.95 42.46
CA THR A 72 69.69 25.81 41.52
C THR A 72 71.21 25.73 41.68
N GLN A 73 71.70 25.70 42.91
CA GLN A 73 73.15 25.61 43.17
C GLN A 73 73.75 24.26 42.77
N TYR A 74 72.98 23.20 42.71
CA TYR A 74 73.41 21.91 42.31
C TYR A 74 73.04 21.51 40.85
N GLY A 75 72.55 22.49 40.05
CA GLY A 75 72.24 22.26 38.61
C GLY A 75 71.04 21.38 38.32
N LEU A 76 70.16 21.19 39.31
CA LEU A 76 68.97 20.32 39.19
C LEU A 76 67.66 21.11 38.99
N GLU A 77 67.75 22.34 38.49
CA GLU A 77 66.63 23.28 38.35
C GLU A 77 65.70 22.95 37.22
N ASN A 78 66.23 22.35 36.18
CA ASN A 78 65.47 22.15 34.96
C ASN A 78 64.96 20.72 34.87
N LEU A 79 63.69 20.57 34.40
CA LEU A 79 63.08 19.31 34.05
C LEU A 79 63.98 18.47 33.15
N GLU A 80 64.83 19.10 32.33
CA GLU A 80 65.78 18.46 31.43
C GLU A 80 66.95 17.82 32.15
N SER A 81 67.46 18.43 33.27
CA SER A 81 68.56 17.90 34.03
C SER A 81 68.28 16.50 34.63
N LEU A 82 67.06 16.20 34.96
CA LEU A 82 66.66 14.89 35.45
C LEU A 82 66.81 13.79 34.41
N ASP A 83 66.72 14.10 33.12
CA ASP A 83 66.87 13.12 32.04
C ASP A 83 68.29 12.55 31.92
N TYR A 84 69.30 13.24 32.49
CA TYR A 84 70.70 12.75 32.52
C TYR A 84 70.96 11.75 33.65
N LEU A 85 70.05 11.65 34.63
CA LEU A 85 70.21 10.64 35.70
C LEU A 85 69.91 9.22 35.16
N PRO A 86 70.82 8.23 35.38
CA PRO A 86 70.58 6.88 34.84
C PRO A 86 69.29 6.22 35.34
N SER A 87 68.87 6.54 36.57
CA SER A 87 67.65 6.05 37.17
C SER A 87 66.41 6.61 36.44
N MET A 88 66.40 7.89 36.12
CA MET A 88 65.31 8.56 35.41
C MET A 88 65.19 8.11 33.96
N LYS A 89 66.31 7.85 33.31
CA LYS A 89 66.32 7.27 31.95
C LYS A 89 65.63 5.92 31.92
N LYS A 90 65.84 5.07 32.90
CA LYS A 90 65.15 3.76 33.02
C LYS A 90 63.65 3.92 33.31
N ILE A 91 63.30 4.88 34.17
CA ILE A 91 61.90 5.16 34.50
C ILE A 91 61.19 5.73 33.26
N LYS A 92 61.78 6.68 32.55
CA LYS A 92 61.27 7.19 31.27
C LYS A 92 60.99 6.09 30.29
N GLN A 93 61.93 5.20 30.09
CA GLN A 93 61.81 4.06 29.17
C GLN A 93 60.66 3.13 29.58
N LYS A 94 60.56 2.78 30.87
CA LYS A 94 59.44 1.96 31.39
C LYS A 94 58.07 2.65 31.22
N TYR A 95 58.03 3.95 31.47
CA TYR A 95 56.80 4.74 31.38
C TYR A 95 56.27 4.79 29.93
N PHE A 96 57.17 5.08 28.97
CA PHE A 96 56.80 5.09 27.55
C PHE A 96 56.50 3.69 27.00
N LEU A 97 57.19 2.64 27.44
CA LEU A 97 56.91 1.27 27.09
C LEU A 97 55.54 0.83 27.63
N GLY A 98 55.26 1.10 28.91
CA GLY A 98 53.96 0.78 29.53
C GLY A 98 52.80 1.55 28.91
N GLY A 99 52.97 2.88 28.71
CA GLY A 99 52.00 3.71 28.00
C GLY A 99 51.75 3.22 26.57
N GLY A 100 52.82 2.92 25.85
CA GLY A 100 52.75 2.36 24.49
C GLY A 100 52.00 1.03 24.44
N PHE A 101 52.23 0.15 25.40
CA PHE A 101 51.54 -1.15 25.48
C PHE A 101 50.03 -0.99 25.73
N ILE A 102 49.63 -0.10 26.65
CA ILE A 102 48.23 0.18 26.94
C ILE A 102 47.54 0.78 25.71
N THR A 103 48.22 1.69 24.99
CA THR A 103 47.63 2.32 23.79
C THR A 103 47.46 1.31 22.66
N LEU A 104 48.38 0.36 22.48
CA LEU A 104 48.27 -0.71 21.49
C LEU A 104 47.08 -1.65 21.80
N ILE A 105 46.93 -2.06 23.06
CA ILE A 105 45.80 -2.92 23.47
C ILE A 105 44.46 -2.21 23.23
N SER A 106 44.34 -0.95 23.63
CA SER A 106 43.08 -0.18 23.45
C SER A 106 42.80 0.09 21.97
N ALA A 107 43.81 0.39 21.16
CA ALA A 107 43.63 0.54 19.70
C ALA A 107 43.16 -0.78 19.04
N PHE A 108 43.73 -1.92 19.47
CA PHE A 108 43.29 -3.24 18.99
C PHE A 108 41.82 -3.50 19.37
N PHE A 109 41.45 -3.21 20.62
CA PHE A 109 40.07 -3.38 21.09
C PHE A 109 39.04 -2.51 20.31
N PHE A 110 39.36 -1.22 20.13
CA PHE A 110 38.48 -0.33 19.35
C PHE A 110 38.42 -0.75 17.86
N SER A 111 39.55 -1.18 17.27
CA SER A 111 39.57 -1.70 15.90
C SER A 111 38.69 -2.95 15.75
N PHE A 112 38.75 -3.86 16.73
CA PHE A 112 37.91 -5.04 16.75
C PHE A 112 36.40 -4.70 16.80
N LEU A 113 36.02 -3.78 17.70
CA LEU A 113 34.63 -3.31 17.78
C LEU A 113 34.17 -2.66 16.49
N TYR A 114 34.98 -1.79 15.90
CA TYR A 114 34.69 -1.14 14.62
C TYR A 114 34.47 -2.19 13.50
N LEU A 115 35.34 -3.16 13.36
CA LEU A 115 35.23 -4.22 12.38
C LEU A 115 33.94 -5.05 12.57
N LYS A 116 33.54 -5.29 13.83
CA LYS A 116 32.30 -6.00 14.15
C LYS A 116 31.08 -5.22 13.66
N VAL A 117 31.05 -3.91 13.88
CA VAL A 117 29.95 -3.02 13.41
C VAL A 117 29.91 -2.97 11.87
N VAL A 118 31.06 -2.80 11.23
CA VAL A 118 31.14 -2.75 9.75
C VAL A 118 30.67 -4.08 9.12
N ARG A 119 31.09 -5.22 9.67
CA ARG A 119 30.64 -6.54 9.18
C ARG A 119 29.14 -6.72 9.35
N LYS A 120 28.54 -6.25 10.47
CA LYS A 120 27.09 -6.29 10.67
C LYS A 120 26.37 -5.48 9.59
N LYS A 121 26.83 -4.24 9.31
CA LYS A 121 26.25 -3.40 8.25
C LYS A 121 26.39 -4.01 6.86
N GLN A 122 27.56 -4.57 6.52
CA GLN A 122 27.76 -5.22 5.22
C GLN A 122 26.80 -6.38 5.00
N LYS A 123 26.57 -7.21 6.03
CA LYS A 123 25.61 -8.30 5.95
C LYS A 123 24.19 -7.81 5.73
N GLN A 124 23.80 -6.70 6.35
CA GLN A 124 22.49 -6.06 6.14
C GLN A 124 22.31 -5.56 4.69
N TYR A 125 23.33 -4.92 4.12
CA TYR A 125 23.30 -4.48 2.71
C TYR A 125 23.25 -5.65 1.73
N GLN A 126 23.97 -6.74 1.98
CA GLN A 126 23.91 -7.94 1.14
C GLN A 126 22.52 -8.57 1.12
N LEU A 127 21.85 -8.66 2.28
CA LEU A 127 20.47 -9.16 2.37
C LEU A 127 19.50 -8.27 1.60
N LEU A 128 19.70 -6.95 1.63
CA LEU A 128 18.87 -6.02 0.88
C LEU A 128 19.08 -6.15 -0.64
N ASP A 129 20.32 -6.29 -1.06
CA ASP A 129 20.71 -6.47 -2.48
C ASP A 129 20.15 -7.79 -3.04
N GLU A 130 20.26 -8.87 -2.28
CA GLU A 130 19.66 -10.16 -2.60
C GLU A 130 18.14 -10.08 -2.72
N TYR A 131 17.48 -9.34 -1.82
CA TYR A 131 16.03 -9.11 -1.90
C TYR A 131 15.65 -8.37 -3.18
N PHE A 132 16.34 -7.27 -3.52
CA PHE A 132 16.06 -6.53 -4.74
C PHE A 132 16.36 -7.35 -6.00
N TYR A 133 17.44 -8.12 -6.00
CA TYR A 133 17.77 -9.01 -7.11
C TYR A 133 16.65 -10.03 -7.35
N ASN A 134 16.21 -10.68 -6.30
CA ASN A 134 15.15 -11.68 -6.38
C ASN A 134 13.79 -11.06 -6.79
N LEU A 135 13.53 -9.83 -6.33
CA LEU A 135 12.33 -9.08 -6.71
C LEU A 135 12.32 -8.68 -8.18
N LEU A 136 13.47 -8.41 -8.77
CA LEU A 136 13.60 -8.02 -10.19
C LEU A 136 13.62 -9.21 -11.15
N TYR A 137 14.17 -10.34 -10.72
CA TYR A 137 14.48 -11.46 -11.61
C TYR A 137 13.80 -12.77 -11.25
N ASN A 138 13.29 -12.94 -10.02
CA ASN A 138 12.60 -14.13 -9.56
C ASN A 138 11.24 -13.75 -8.97
N ASP A 139 10.16 -14.25 -9.56
CA ASP A 139 8.77 -14.06 -9.09
C ASP A 139 8.45 -14.73 -7.72
N GLN A 140 9.46 -15.12 -6.95
CA GLN A 140 9.27 -15.80 -5.68
C GLN A 140 9.10 -14.82 -4.52
N HIS A 141 8.04 -15.02 -3.75
CA HIS A 141 7.79 -14.32 -2.49
C HIS A 141 8.89 -14.63 -1.47
N ILE A 142 9.86 -13.75 -1.33
CA ILE A 142 10.90 -13.89 -0.33
C ILE A 142 10.42 -13.27 0.97
N HIS A 143 10.34 -14.11 2.00
CA HIS A 143 10.15 -13.65 3.36
C HIS A 143 11.50 -13.21 3.94
N PHE A 144 11.62 -11.95 4.32
CA PHE A 144 12.69 -11.57 5.22
C PHE A 144 12.51 -12.35 6.53
N ASN A 145 13.48 -13.19 6.88
CA ASN A 145 13.55 -13.72 8.23
C ASN A 145 13.69 -12.52 9.18
N LYS A 146 12.81 -12.44 10.17
CA LYS A 146 12.84 -11.41 11.21
C LYS A 146 14.24 -11.33 11.82
N VAL A 147 15.00 -10.31 11.45
CA VAL A 147 16.26 -9.97 12.13
C VAL A 147 15.89 -8.85 13.11
N VAL A 148 16.14 -9.16 14.36
CA VAL A 148 16.23 -8.33 15.58
C VAL A 148 16.00 -6.83 15.39
N ASP A 149 15.10 -6.30 16.23
CA ASP A 149 14.72 -4.92 16.51
C ASP A 149 15.88 -3.91 16.38
N ASP A 150 15.96 -3.21 15.23
CA ASP A 150 16.96 -2.22 14.91
C ASP A 150 16.34 -1.24 13.89
N ASP A 151 16.82 -0.01 13.81
CA ASP A 151 16.35 1.02 12.86
C ASP A 151 16.26 0.50 11.41
N PHE A 152 17.11 -0.47 11.07
CA PHE A 152 17.11 -1.16 9.77
C PHE A 152 15.84 -1.99 9.52
N THR A 153 15.22 -2.54 10.57
CA THR A 153 13.98 -3.32 10.47
C THR A 153 12.80 -2.47 10.03
N THR A 154 12.77 -1.20 10.43
CA THR A 154 11.74 -0.24 9.99
C THR A 154 11.83 -0.01 8.48
N VAL A 155 13.04 0.25 7.97
CA VAL A 155 13.29 0.43 6.53
C VAL A 155 12.93 -0.83 5.75
N GLN A 156 13.27 -2.02 6.23
CA GLN A 156 12.89 -3.30 5.61
C GLN A 156 11.37 -3.45 5.53
N ASN A 157 10.65 -3.18 6.62
CA ASN A 157 9.19 -3.26 6.65
C ASN A 157 8.53 -2.28 5.68
N ASP A 158 9.07 -1.08 5.57
CA ASP A 158 8.54 -0.08 4.63
C ASP A 158 8.80 -0.47 3.17
N ILE A 159 9.96 -1.02 2.86
CA ILE A 159 10.27 -1.59 1.54
C ILE A 159 9.30 -2.72 1.21
N ILE A 160 9.04 -3.65 2.12
CA ILE A 160 8.07 -4.75 1.93
C ILE A 160 6.67 -4.20 1.66
N LYS A 161 6.23 -3.19 2.42
CA LYS A 161 4.90 -2.56 2.20
C LYS A 161 4.81 -1.91 0.83
N VAL A 162 5.83 -1.16 0.43
CA VAL A 162 5.88 -0.50 -0.89
C VAL A 162 5.87 -1.53 -2.00
N THR A 163 6.69 -2.58 -1.89
CA THR A 163 6.75 -3.67 -2.87
C THR A 163 5.40 -4.37 -3.03
N ARG A 164 4.73 -4.73 -1.91
CA ARG A 164 3.39 -5.33 -1.98
C ARG A 164 2.37 -4.41 -2.63
N ARG A 165 2.41 -3.12 -2.32
CA ARG A 165 1.52 -2.15 -2.97
C ARG A 165 1.77 -2.07 -4.47
N LEU A 166 3.03 -2.06 -4.89
CA LEU A 166 3.41 -2.03 -6.31
C LEU A 166 2.98 -3.31 -7.03
N GLN A 167 3.24 -4.49 -6.46
CA GLN A 167 2.80 -5.78 -7.02
C GLN A 167 1.28 -5.86 -7.15
N ASN A 168 0.54 -5.43 -6.12
CA ASN A 168 -0.92 -5.39 -6.16
C ASN A 168 -1.42 -4.39 -7.23
N ALA A 169 -0.77 -3.23 -7.37
CA ALA A 169 -1.10 -2.25 -8.39
C ALA A 169 -0.87 -2.80 -9.81
N LEU A 170 0.27 -3.45 -10.05
CA LEU A 170 0.58 -4.09 -11.33
C LEU A 170 -0.38 -5.24 -11.65
N ALA A 171 -0.69 -6.09 -10.68
CA ALA A 171 -1.65 -7.18 -10.85
C ALA A 171 -3.06 -6.65 -11.18
N ASN A 172 -3.48 -5.57 -10.51
CA ASN A 172 -4.76 -4.91 -10.79
C ASN A 172 -4.75 -4.25 -12.19
N GLU A 173 -3.65 -3.61 -12.58
CA GLU A 173 -3.51 -3.03 -13.92
C GLU A 173 -3.60 -4.11 -15.01
N GLU A 174 -2.89 -5.22 -14.84
CA GLU A 174 -2.93 -6.34 -15.79
C GLU A 174 -4.35 -6.94 -15.89
N LYS A 175 -5.02 -7.11 -14.73
CA LYS A 175 -6.41 -7.57 -14.69
C LYS A 175 -7.33 -6.60 -15.42
N THR A 176 -7.23 -5.31 -15.15
CA THR A 176 -8.03 -4.26 -15.81
C THR A 176 -7.79 -4.24 -17.32
N LYS A 177 -6.54 -4.39 -17.76
CA LYS A 177 -6.18 -4.47 -19.17
C LYS A 177 -6.79 -5.69 -19.86
N LYS A 178 -6.77 -6.86 -19.21
CA LYS A 178 -7.40 -8.09 -19.72
C LYS A 178 -8.93 -7.93 -19.82
N GLU A 179 -9.56 -7.36 -18.80
CA GLU A 179 -11.00 -7.08 -18.78
C GLU A 179 -11.40 -6.07 -19.88
N LEU A 180 -10.60 -5.03 -20.08
CA LEU A 180 -10.82 -4.06 -21.17
C LEU A 180 -10.70 -4.72 -22.54
N SER A 181 -9.65 -5.54 -22.77
CA SER A 181 -9.47 -6.26 -24.04
C SER A 181 -10.63 -7.21 -24.32
N LYS A 182 -11.10 -7.96 -23.30
CA LYS A 182 -12.29 -8.81 -23.41
C LYS A 182 -13.53 -7.99 -23.77
N THR A 183 -13.74 -6.89 -23.07
CA THR A 183 -14.89 -5.98 -23.32
C THR A 183 -14.90 -5.46 -24.75
N LEU A 184 -13.73 -5.00 -25.28
CA LEU A 184 -13.61 -4.51 -26.65
C LEU A 184 -13.88 -5.62 -27.69
N ALA A 185 -13.40 -6.84 -27.43
CA ALA A 185 -13.67 -7.99 -28.30
C ALA A 185 -15.17 -8.32 -28.32
N ASP A 186 -15.81 -8.36 -27.15
CA ASP A 186 -17.24 -8.63 -27.01
C ASP A 186 -18.10 -7.55 -27.73
N ILE A 187 -17.78 -6.26 -27.53
CA ILE A 187 -18.45 -5.15 -28.24
C ILE A 187 -18.30 -5.31 -29.75
N SER A 188 -17.08 -5.59 -30.22
CA SER A 188 -16.80 -5.75 -31.66
C SER A 188 -17.62 -6.89 -32.26
N HIS A 189 -17.74 -8.02 -31.55
CA HIS A 189 -18.56 -9.13 -31.99
C HIS A 189 -20.04 -8.79 -32.02
N GLN A 190 -20.56 -8.09 -30.97
CA GLN A 190 -21.97 -7.73 -30.88
C GLN A 190 -22.39 -6.64 -31.89
N LEU A 191 -21.45 -5.81 -32.38
CA LEU A 191 -21.68 -4.85 -33.46
C LEU A 191 -21.54 -5.48 -34.84
N LYS A 192 -20.60 -6.41 -35.03
CA LYS A 192 -20.36 -7.07 -36.32
C LYS A 192 -21.58 -7.86 -36.82
N THR A 193 -22.23 -8.59 -35.93
CA THR A 193 -23.39 -9.43 -36.28
C THR A 193 -24.55 -8.64 -36.90
N PRO A 194 -25.10 -7.59 -36.24
CA PRO A 194 -26.19 -6.80 -36.83
C PRO A 194 -25.73 -6.01 -38.07
N LEU A 195 -24.48 -5.53 -38.10
CA LEU A 195 -23.96 -4.87 -39.29
C LEU A 195 -23.91 -5.80 -40.50
N THR A 196 -23.47 -7.06 -40.30
CA THR A 196 -23.48 -8.07 -41.36
C THR A 196 -24.91 -8.38 -41.81
N SER A 197 -25.88 -8.49 -40.88
CA SER A 197 -27.31 -8.66 -41.23
C SER A 197 -27.83 -7.52 -42.08
N LEU A 198 -27.54 -6.26 -41.70
CA LEU A 198 -27.92 -5.09 -42.48
C LEU A 198 -27.29 -5.09 -43.88
N ALA A 199 -26.04 -5.48 -44.02
CA ALA A 199 -25.37 -5.58 -45.29
C ALA A 199 -26.05 -6.64 -46.21
N ILE A 200 -26.38 -7.81 -45.68
CA ILE A 200 -27.10 -8.87 -46.40
C ILE A 200 -28.49 -8.40 -46.83
N ILE A 201 -29.25 -7.76 -45.94
CA ILE A 201 -30.58 -7.23 -46.24
C ILE A 201 -30.48 -6.17 -47.35
N ASN A 202 -29.50 -5.24 -47.25
CA ASN A 202 -29.29 -4.21 -48.23
C ASN A 202 -28.92 -4.79 -49.61
N ASP A 203 -28.12 -5.83 -49.64
CA ASP A 203 -27.78 -6.51 -50.92
C ASP A 203 -29.00 -7.27 -51.47
N ALA A 204 -29.80 -7.90 -50.61
CA ALA A 204 -31.03 -8.59 -51.03
C ALA A 204 -32.01 -7.57 -51.66
N LEU A 205 -32.17 -6.41 -51.07
CA LEU A 205 -33.07 -5.33 -51.56
C LEU A 205 -32.68 -4.71 -52.93
N LYS A 206 -31.46 -4.95 -53.44
CA LYS A 206 -31.00 -4.48 -54.75
C LYS A 206 -31.46 -5.37 -55.91
N TYR A 207 -32.01 -6.55 -55.66
CA TYR A 207 -32.51 -7.40 -56.71
C TYR A 207 -33.89 -6.97 -57.21
N ASP A 208 -34.07 -6.79 -58.51
CA ASP A 208 -35.30 -6.27 -59.13
C ASP A 208 -36.51 -7.21 -59.06
N ASN A 209 -36.31 -8.52 -58.77
CA ASN A 209 -37.36 -9.55 -58.82
C ASN A 209 -37.80 -9.99 -57.38
N ILE A 210 -37.71 -9.12 -56.37
CA ILE A 210 -38.16 -9.47 -55.01
C ILE A 210 -39.69 -9.30 -54.93
N LEU A 211 -40.37 -10.27 -54.36
CA LEU A 211 -41.81 -10.15 -54.04
C LEU A 211 -42.01 -9.02 -53.03
N GLU A 212 -43.09 -8.23 -53.17
CA GLU A 212 -43.40 -7.08 -52.30
C GLU A 212 -43.52 -7.49 -50.84
N GLU A 213 -44.01 -8.68 -50.53
CA GLU A 213 -44.06 -9.26 -49.16
C GLU A 213 -42.65 -9.48 -48.59
N GLN A 214 -41.73 -10.00 -49.38
CA GLN A 214 -40.34 -10.22 -48.98
C GLN A 214 -39.59 -8.90 -48.74
N LYS A 215 -39.86 -7.90 -49.59
CA LYS A 215 -39.29 -6.57 -49.46
C LYS A 215 -39.75 -5.92 -48.15
N ASN A 216 -41.06 -5.98 -47.84
CA ASN A 216 -41.61 -5.48 -46.58
C ASN A 216 -41.07 -6.19 -45.35
N ALA A 217 -40.86 -7.55 -45.44
CA ALA A 217 -40.22 -8.32 -44.38
C ALA A 217 -38.75 -7.87 -44.14
N PHE A 218 -37.98 -7.65 -45.21
CA PHE A 218 -36.60 -7.15 -45.12
C PHE A 218 -36.53 -5.75 -44.55
N LEU A 219 -37.37 -4.84 -44.96
CA LEU A 219 -37.44 -3.48 -44.39
C LEU A 219 -37.78 -3.49 -42.88
N LYS A 220 -38.72 -4.33 -42.46
CA LYS A 220 -39.07 -4.49 -41.05
C LYS A 220 -37.92 -5.07 -40.22
N GLU A 221 -37.17 -6.05 -40.75
CA GLU A 221 -36.02 -6.64 -40.08
C GLU A 221 -34.86 -5.63 -40.04
N GLN A 222 -34.69 -4.81 -41.08
CA GLN A 222 -33.73 -3.71 -41.09
C GLN A 222 -34.00 -2.70 -39.99
N GLU A 223 -35.26 -2.24 -39.86
CA GLU A 223 -35.69 -1.31 -38.82
C GLU A 223 -35.44 -1.90 -37.42
N ARG A 224 -35.81 -3.16 -37.19
CA ARG A 224 -35.55 -3.88 -35.93
C ARG A 224 -34.08 -3.93 -35.61
N THR A 225 -33.25 -4.24 -36.58
CA THR A 225 -31.79 -4.33 -36.41
C THR A 225 -31.16 -2.99 -36.05
N ILE A 226 -31.62 -1.90 -36.72
CA ILE A 226 -31.16 -0.53 -36.41
C ILE A 226 -31.55 -0.16 -34.99
N ASN A 227 -32.81 -0.38 -34.59
CA ASN A 227 -33.27 -0.10 -33.24
C ASN A 227 -32.49 -0.88 -32.17
N HIS A 228 -32.18 -2.15 -32.45
CA HIS A 228 -31.35 -2.97 -31.59
C HIS A 228 -29.93 -2.38 -31.42
N MET A 229 -29.30 -1.95 -32.53
CA MET A 229 -28.00 -1.29 -32.48
C MET A 229 -28.03 0.03 -31.70
N GLN A 230 -29.07 0.84 -31.84
CA GLN A 230 -29.22 2.09 -31.08
C GLN A 230 -29.31 1.81 -29.58
N ILE A 231 -30.11 0.83 -29.15
CA ILE A 231 -30.23 0.43 -27.75
C ILE A 231 -28.87 -0.07 -27.24
N LEU A 232 -28.17 -0.89 -28.01
CA LEU A 232 -26.84 -1.42 -27.67
C LEU A 232 -25.86 -0.29 -27.42
N ILE A 233 -25.70 0.65 -28.38
CA ILE A 233 -24.77 1.78 -28.27
C ILE A 233 -25.12 2.69 -27.08
N THR A 234 -26.38 3.05 -26.93
CA THR A 234 -26.85 3.92 -25.85
C THR A 234 -26.59 3.28 -24.48
N THR A 235 -26.85 1.97 -24.33
CA THR A 235 -26.61 1.25 -23.08
C THR A 235 -25.11 1.11 -22.78
N LEU A 236 -24.27 0.85 -23.79
CA LEU A 236 -22.82 0.84 -23.65
C LEU A 236 -22.26 2.19 -23.19
N LEU A 237 -22.75 3.29 -23.75
CA LEU A 237 -22.38 4.64 -23.33
C LEU A 237 -22.76 4.88 -21.86
N LYS A 238 -23.96 4.48 -21.42
CA LYS A 238 -24.39 4.59 -20.02
C LYS A 238 -23.47 3.78 -19.09
N VAL A 239 -23.13 2.55 -19.46
CA VAL A 239 -22.19 1.71 -18.70
C VAL A 239 -20.83 2.40 -18.58
N SER A 240 -20.27 2.87 -19.70
CA SER A 240 -18.98 3.57 -19.74
C SER A 240 -18.98 4.82 -18.85
N GLN A 241 -20.04 5.61 -18.87
CA GLN A 241 -20.19 6.81 -18.05
C GLN A 241 -20.21 6.51 -16.54
N ILE A 242 -20.93 5.46 -16.14
CA ILE A 242 -21.02 5.04 -14.73
C ILE A 242 -19.69 4.46 -14.26
N GLU A 243 -19.07 3.57 -15.04
CA GLU A 243 -17.82 2.90 -14.63
C GLU A 243 -16.62 3.84 -14.55
N SER A 244 -16.46 4.71 -15.54
CA SER A 244 -15.38 5.70 -15.55
C SER A 244 -15.52 6.78 -14.47
N GLY A 245 -16.69 6.92 -13.85
CA GLY A 245 -16.96 8.00 -12.91
C GLY A 245 -16.98 9.40 -13.54
N MET A 246 -17.05 9.49 -14.88
CA MET A 246 -17.12 10.78 -15.59
C MET A 246 -18.33 11.61 -15.19
N ILE A 247 -19.43 10.94 -14.82
CA ILE A 247 -20.62 11.62 -14.34
C ILE A 247 -20.71 11.42 -12.82
N PRO A 248 -20.55 12.47 -12.02
CA PRO A 248 -20.74 12.40 -10.59
C PRO A 248 -22.22 12.11 -10.29
N LEU A 249 -22.49 11.07 -9.49
CA LEU A 249 -23.84 10.76 -9.04
C LEU A 249 -24.34 11.86 -8.09
N LYS A 250 -25.52 12.40 -8.38
CA LYS A 250 -26.20 13.37 -7.52
C LYS A 250 -27.01 12.63 -6.46
N LYS A 251 -26.34 12.23 -5.38
CA LYS A 251 -26.98 11.51 -4.27
C LYS A 251 -27.74 12.49 -3.37
N GLU A 252 -29.04 12.45 -3.43
CA GLU A 252 -29.97 13.30 -2.64
C GLU A 252 -31.03 12.43 -1.96
N PRO A 253 -31.62 12.88 -0.84
CA PRO A 253 -32.71 12.16 -0.20
C PRO A 253 -33.97 12.14 -1.08
N HIS A 254 -34.38 10.96 -1.52
CA HIS A 254 -35.59 10.77 -2.31
C HIS A 254 -36.47 9.67 -1.74
N ASP A 255 -37.80 9.78 -1.95
CA ASP A 255 -38.73 8.71 -1.63
C ASP A 255 -38.64 7.60 -2.69
N LEU A 256 -38.22 6.41 -2.26
CA LEU A 256 -38.06 5.23 -3.11
C LEU A 256 -39.39 4.87 -3.82
N ARG A 257 -40.54 5.06 -3.16
CA ARG A 257 -41.88 4.87 -3.76
C ARG A 257 -42.04 5.65 -5.07
N LYS A 258 -41.68 6.94 -5.06
CA LYS A 258 -41.79 7.78 -6.25
C LYS A 258 -40.93 7.30 -7.42
N VAL A 259 -39.76 6.77 -7.12
CA VAL A 259 -38.88 6.25 -8.17
C VAL A 259 -39.45 4.97 -8.77
N ILE A 260 -39.97 4.06 -7.92
CA ILE A 260 -40.65 2.84 -8.37
C ILE A 260 -41.86 3.15 -9.21
N ASP A 261 -42.74 4.08 -8.75
CA ASP A 261 -43.94 4.46 -9.49
C ASP A 261 -43.61 5.06 -10.86
N ASN A 262 -42.57 5.90 -10.96
CA ASN A 262 -42.12 6.44 -12.25
C ASN A 262 -41.58 5.33 -13.17
N SER A 263 -40.85 4.34 -12.62
CA SER A 263 -40.36 3.21 -13.42
C SER A 263 -41.47 2.32 -13.94
N LEU A 264 -42.55 2.15 -13.16
CA LEU A 264 -43.74 1.42 -13.60
C LEU A 264 -44.50 2.20 -14.71
N LEU A 265 -44.64 3.53 -14.58
CA LEU A 265 -45.25 4.37 -15.62
C LEU A 265 -44.51 4.27 -16.95
N ASN A 266 -43.18 4.24 -16.94
CA ASN A 266 -42.37 4.05 -18.14
C ASN A 266 -42.61 2.70 -18.84
N LEU A 267 -43.15 1.71 -18.13
CA LEU A 267 -43.40 0.35 -18.60
C LEU A 267 -44.90 0.02 -18.74
N ASP A 268 -45.76 1.02 -18.58
CA ASP A 268 -47.24 0.84 -18.62
C ASP A 268 -47.70 0.14 -19.90
N TYR A 269 -47.12 0.48 -21.04
CA TYR A 269 -47.42 -0.18 -22.33
C TYR A 269 -47.17 -1.71 -22.29
N LEU A 270 -46.09 -2.15 -21.61
CA LEU A 270 -45.73 -3.58 -21.51
C LEU A 270 -46.61 -4.30 -20.49
N ILE A 271 -46.91 -3.61 -19.36
CA ILE A 271 -47.80 -4.10 -18.30
C ILE A 271 -49.19 -4.32 -18.86
N THR A 272 -49.72 -3.35 -19.60
CA THR A 272 -51.04 -3.41 -20.25
C THR A 272 -51.09 -4.46 -21.36
N ALA A 273 -50.08 -4.50 -22.24
CA ALA A 273 -50.04 -5.47 -23.33
C ALA A 273 -50.02 -6.93 -22.87
N LYS A 274 -49.45 -7.20 -21.69
CA LYS A 274 -49.40 -8.55 -21.07
C LYS A 274 -50.45 -8.77 -19.99
N GLU A 275 -51.33 -7.78 -19.73
CA GLU A 275 -52.36 -7.82 -18.69
C GLU A 275 -51.83 -8.17 -17.29
N LEU A 276 -50.61 -7.63 -16.94
CA LEU A 276 -49.93 -7.96 -15.71
C LEU A 276 -50.55 -7.31 -14.48
N LYS A 277 -50.70 -8.06 -13.40
CA LYS A 277 -51.15 -7.58 -12.10
C LYS A 277 -49.98 -7.13 -11.24
N ILE A 278 -49.90 -5.81 -10.93
CA ILE A 278 -48.85 -5.24 -10.09
C ILE A 278 -49.37 -5.09 -8.66
N GLU A 279 -48.77 -5.86 -7.73
CA GLU A 279 -49.03 -5.71 -6.30
C GLU A 279 -47.91 -4.91 -5.64
N LYS A 280 -48.26 -3.88 -4.89
CA LYS A 280 -47.30 -2.97 -4.25
C LYS A 280 -47.51 -2.94 -2.74
N ASP A 281 -46.46 -3.28 -1.99
CA ASP A 281 -46.35 -3.03 -0.55
C ASP A 281 -45.11 -2.15 -0.31
N ILE A 282 -45.27 -0.84 -0.48
CA ILE A 282 -44.19 0.13 -0.51
C ILE A 282 -44.45 1.22 0.55
N PRO A 283 -44.03 1.03 1.81
CA PRO A 283 -44.09 2.08 2.80
C PRO A 283 -43.17 3.26 2.37
N LYS A 284 -43.53 4.48 2.83
CA LYS A 284 -42.71 5.65 2.57
C LYS A 284 -41.30 5.42 3.09
N SER A 285 -40.28 5.42 2.20
CA SER A 285 -38.89 5.14 2.51
C SER A 285 -38.00 6.15 1.80
N ILE A 286 -37.39 7.03 2.60
CA ILE A 286 -36.43 8.02 2.08
C ILE A 286 -35.06 7.40 2.10
N ILE A 287 -34.37 7.34 0.96
CA ILE A 287 -33.01 6.87 0.82
C ILE A 287 -32.17 7.89 0.04
N THR A 288 -30.87 7.98 0.35
CA THR A 288 -29.96 8.88 -0.34
C THR A 288 -29.47 8.22 -1.63
N MET A 289 -29.91 8.73 -2.78
CA MET A 289 -29.70 8.14 -4.09
C MET A 289 -29.67 9.17 -5.21
N ASP A 290 -29.16 8.79 -6.37
CA ASP A 290 -29.41 9.51 -7.61
C ASP A 290 -30.71 9.00 -8.24
N LYS A 291 -31.71 9.86 -8.30
CA LYS A 291 -33.05 9.52 -8.77
C LYS A 291 -33.06 9.03 -10.21
N TYR A 292 -32.26 9.63 -11.10
CA TYR A 292 -32.21 9.27 -12.51
C TYR A 292 -31.62 7.87 -12.70
N TRP A 293 -30.42 7.64 -12.14
CA TRP A 293 -29.73 6.36 -12.29
C TRP A 293 -30.43 5.21 -11.58
N LEU A 294 -31.01 5.46 -10.40
CA LEU A 294 -31.80 4.43 -9.74
C LEU A 294 -33.10 4.12 -10.55
N GLY A 295 -33.74 5.13 -11.12
CA GLY A 295 -34.87 4.93 -12.01
C GLY A 295 -34.52 4.05 -13.22
N GLU A 296 -33.35 4.26 -13.82
CA GLU A 296 -32.83 3.43 -14.91
C GLU A 296 -32.61 1.96 -14.47
N ALA A 297 -31.96 1.76 -13.29
CA ALA A 297 -31.74 0.42 -12.75
C ALA A 297 -33.06 -0.32 -12.45
N LEU A 298 -34.03 0.36 -11.83
CA LEU A 298 -35.30 -0.24 -11.50
C LEU A 298 -36.13 -0.49 -12.76
N THR A 299 -36.11 0.39 -13.74
CA THR A 299 -36.77 0.17 -15.04
C THR A 299 -36.22 -1.08 -15.72
N ASN A 300 -34.92 -1.32 -15.71
CA ASN A 300 -34.34 -2.53 -16.26
C ASN A 300 -34.80 -3.81 -15.54
N ILE A 301 -34.84 -3.80 -14.20
CA ILE A 301 -35.30 -4.97 -13.43
C ILE A 301 -36.79 -5.22 -13.64
N ILE A 302 -37.63 -4.18 -13.56
CA ILE A 302 -39.09 -4.29 -13.73
C ILE A 302 -39.41 -4.71 -15.17
N LYS A 303 -38.69 -4.18 -16.16
CA LYS A 303 -38.80 -4.61 -17.55
C LYS A 303 -38.57 -6.09 -17.73
N ASN A 304 -37.44 -6.61 -17.14
CA ASN A 304 -37.16 -8.03 -17.17
C ASN A 304 -38.27 -8.86 -16.50
N ALA A 305 -38.79 -8.39 -15.34
CA ALA A 305 -39.90 -9.06 -14.67
C ALA A 305 -41.17 -9.10 -15.57
N CYS A 306 -41.45 -8.01 -16.28
CA CYS A 306 -42.60 -7.97 -17.23
C CYS A 306 -42.34 -8.89 -18.45
N GLU A 307 -41.14 -8.86 -19.04
CA GLU A 307 -40.82 -9.65 -20.24
C GLU A 307 -40.90 -11.16 -19.98
N HIS A 308 -40.45 -11.61 -18.80
CA HIS A 308 -40.42 -13.01 -18.41
C HIS A 308 -41.66 -13.52 -17.65
N SER A 309 -42.59 -12.65 -17.35
CA SER A 309 -43.90 -13.03 -16.80
C SER A 309 -44.82 -13.59 -17.90
N PHE A 310 -45.69 -14.52 -17.52
CA PHE A 310 -46.77 -15.00 -18.38
C PHE A 310 -47.86 -13.92 -18.55
N ASN A 311 -48.61 -13.97 -19.64
CA ASN A 311 -49.76 -13.11 -19.84
C ASN A 311 -50.80 -13.29 -18.71
N GLY A 312 -51.33 -12.22 -18.18
CA GLY A 312 -52.20 -12.21 -16.98
C GLY A 312 -51.45 -12.51 -15.66
N GLY A 313 -50.11 -12.60 -15.73
CA GLY A 313 -49.24 -12.93 -14.59
C GLY A 313 -49.22 -11.81 -13.54
N LYS A 314 -48.49 -12.07 -12.46
CA LYS A 314 -48.38 -11.19 -11.30
C LYS A 314 -46.93 -10.77 -11.07
N ILE A 315 -46.73 -9.49 -10.71
CA ILE A 315 -45.44 -9.00 -10.22
C ILE A 315 -45.70 -8.33 -8.85
N SER A 316 -44.95 -8.71 -7.82
CA SER A 316 -45.01 -8.10 -6.49
C SER A 316 -43.79 -7.26 -6.21
N ILE A 317 -43.96 -6.06 -5.68
CA ILE A 317 -42.92 -5.12 -5.32
C ILE A 317 -43.09 -4.78 -3.83
N THR A 318 -42.12 -5.18 -3.02
CA THR A 318 -42.18 -5.02 -1.56
C THR A 318 -40.94 -4.28 -1.06
N VAL A 319 -41.14 -3.27 -0.21
CA VAL A 319 -40.09 -2.53 0.46
C VAL A 319 -40.16 -2.81 1.96
N LYS A 320 -39.05 -3.23 2.54
CA LYS A 320 -38.93 -3.42 3.99
C LYS A 320 -37.78 -2.57 4.54
N LYS A 321 -38.02 -1.95 5.68
CA LYS A 321 -37.01 -1.14 6.36
C LYS A 321 -36.54 -1.86 7.62
N ASN A 322 -35.24 -1.97 7.80
CA ASN A 322 -34.62 -2.37 9.05
C ASN A 322 -33.57 -1.32 9.47
N PRO A 323 -32.99 -1.40 10.69
CA PRO A 323 -32.05 -0.40 11.19
C PRO A 323 -30.75 -0.27 10.38
N ILE A 324 -30.40 -1.25 9.53
CA ILE A 324 -29.11 -1.31 8.83
C ILE A 324 -29.28 -0.96 7.35
N TYR A 325 -30.39 -1.36 6.71
CA TYR A 325 -30.64 -1.15 5.28
C TYR A 325 -32.13 -1.08 4.96
N VAL A 326 -32.45 -0.50 3.82
CA VAL A 326 -33.76 -0.61 3.18
C VAL A 326 -33.67 -1.69 2.12
N SER A 327 -34.55 -2.71 2.17
CA SER A 327 -34.62 -3.75 1.15
C SER A 327 -35.79 -3.49 0.20
N LEU A 328 -35.52 -3.62 -1.10
CA LEU A 328 -36.51 -3.66 -2.16
C LEU A 328 -36.51 -5.04 -2.80
N GLU A 329 -37.63 -5.71 -2.79
CA GLU A 329 -37.85 -7.00 -3.43
C GLU A 329 -38.81 -6.81 -4.62
N ILE A 330 -38.38 -7.26 -5.81
CA ILE A 330 -39.17 -7.33 -7.02
C ILE A 330 -39.29 -8.78 -7.43
N LYS A 331 -40.47 -9.34 -7.36
CA LYS A 331 -40.74 -10.75 -7.62
C LYS A 331 -41.70 -10.90 -8.79
N ASP A 332 -41.34 -11.61 -9.82
CA ASP A 332 -42.20 -12.11 -10.86
C ASP A 332 -42.54 -13.59 -10.65
N TYR A 333 -43.64 -14.03 -11.21
CA TYR A 333 -44.12 -15.42 -11.21
C TYR A 333 -44.12 -15.98 -12.64
N GLY A 334 -43.02 -15.73 -13.35
CA GLY A 334 -42.78 -16.14 -14.72
C GLY A 334 -42.02 -17.45 -14.86
N GLU A 335 -41.30 -17.57 -15.97
CA GLU A 335 -40.56 -18.78 -16.35
C GLU A 335 -39.38 -19.14 -15.44
N GLY A 336 -38.96 -18.20 -14.58
CA GLY A 336 -37.80 -18.39 -13.70
C GLY A 336 -36.48 -18.56 -14.44
N ILE A 337 -35.39 -18.76 -13.69
CA ILE A 337 -34.02 -18.82 -14.19
C ILE A 337 -33.38 -20.14 -13.77
N LYS A 338 -32.68 -20.81 -14.68
CA LYS A 338 -31.93 -22.02 -14.38
C LYS A 338 -30.77 -21.75 -13.44
N LYS A 339 -30.45 -22.68 -12.55
CA LYS A 339 -29.35 -22.54 -11.57
C LYS A 339 -27.99 -22.27 -12.21
N CYS A 340 -27.73 -22.82 -13.41
CA CYS A 340 -26.47 -22.56 -14.13
C CYS A 340 -26.34 -21.13 -14.65
N ASP A 341 -27.45 -20.44 -14.89
CA ASP A 341 -27.46 -19.08 -15.45
C ASP A 341 -27.34 -17.99 -14.36
N LEU A 342 -27.76 -18.31 -13.11
CA LEU A 342 -27.76 -17.35 -12.00
C LEU A 342 -26.41 -16.64 -11.74
N PRO A 343 -25.24 -17.33 -11.75
CA PRO A 343 -23.95 -16.67 -11.51
C PRO A 343 -23.56 -15.67 -12.60
N HIS A 344 -24.08 -15.85 -13.81
CA HIS A 344 -23.69 -15.10 -15.01
C HIS A 344 -24.64 -13.95 -15.38
N LEU A 345 -25.78 -13.80 -14.68
CA LEU A 345 -26.82 -12.83 -15.03
C LEU A 345 -26.36 -11.37 -15.12
N PHE A 346 -25.34 -11.01 -14.35
CA PHE A 346 -24.78 -9.67 -14.33
C PHE A 346 -23.54 -9.49 -15.23
N GLU A 347 -23.13 -10.54 -15.93
CA GLU A 347 -22.05 -10.45 -16.91
C GLU A 347 -22.53 -9.69 -18.16
N ARG A 348 -21.64 -8.95 -18.79
CA ARG A 348 -21.96 -8.22 -20.03
C ARG A 348 -22.27 -9.19 -21.14
N PHE A 349 -23.29 -8.88 -21.93
CA PHE A 349 -23.75 -9.68 -23.08
C PHE A 349 -24.24 -11.09 -22.75
N TYR A 350 -24.37 -11.41 -21.46
CA TYR A 350 -24.93 -12.69 -21.08
C TYR A 350 -26.44 -12.73 -21.33
N ARG A 351 -26.90 -13.78 -21.95
CA ARG A 351 -28.32 -14.04 -22.24
C ARG A 351 -28.68 -15.47 -21.89
N CYS A 352 -29.79 -15.68 -21.25
CA CYS A 352 -30.37 -17.02 -21.17
C CYS A 352 -30.84 -17.47 -22.56
N GLN A 353 -30.76 -18.77 -22.85
CA GLN A 353 -30.99 -19.33 -24.20
C GLN A 353 -32.31 -18.94 -24.87
N ASN A 354 -33.32 -18.50 -24.11
CA ASN A 354 -34.65 -18.20 -24.61
C ASN A 354 -34.89 -16.72 -25.04
N ASN A 355 -33.94 -15.82 -24.83
CA ASN A 355 -34.15 -14.39 -25.07
C ASN A 355 -33.27 -13.84 -26.20
N LYS A 356 -33.73 -13.94 -27.45
CA LYS A 356 -33.01 -13.43 -28.64
C LYS A 356 -33.07 -11.92 -28.82
N ASP A 357 -34.06 -11.25 -28.21
CA ASP A 357 -34.33 -9.83 -28.41
C ASP A 357 -33.65 -8.87 -27.44
N SER A 358 -33.09 -9.38 -26.33
CA SER A 358 -32.38 -8.56 -25.34
C SER A 358 -30.90 -8.38 -25.71
N VAL A 359 -30.33 -7.22 -25.38
CA VAL A 359 -28.90 -6.90 -25.63
C VAL A 359 -27.96 -7.58 -24.62
N GLY A 360 -28.48 -8.03 -23.48
CA GLY A 360 -27.66 -8.67 -22.42
C GLY A 360 -26.79 -7.68 -21.64
N ILE A 361 -27.09 -6.37 -21.65
CA ILE A 361 -26.31 -5.34 -20.93
C ILE A 361 -27.12 -4.72 -19.78
N GLY A 362 -28.44 -4.80 -19.80
CA GLY A 362 -29.31 -4.11 -18.84
C GLY A 362 -29.04 -4.48 -17.37
N LEU A 363 -28.89 -5.78 -17.05
CA LEU A 363 -28.58 -6.21 -15.69
C LEU A 363 -27.15 -5.87 -15.27
N ASN A 364 -26.19 -5.87 -16.19
CA ASN A 364 -24.83 -5.39 -15.92
C ASN A 364 -24.85 -3.88 -15.58
N LEU A 365 -25.54 -3.05 -16.35
CA LEU A 365 -25.73 -1.63 -16.06
C LEU A 365 -26.39 -1.44 -14.68
N THR A 366 -27.44 -2.21 -14.39
CA THR A 366 -28.13 -2.19 -13.10
C THR A 366 -27.17 -2.44 -11.94
N LYS A 367 -26.33 -3.47 -12.04
CA LYS A 367 -25.33 -3.79 -11.02
C LYS A 367 -24.31 -2.66 -10.86
N SER A 368 -23.77 -2.15 -11.97
CA SER A 368 -22.80 -1.04 -11.94
C SER A 368 -23.38 0.23 -11.27
N ILE A 369 -24.65 0.55 -11.54
CA ILE A 369 -25.37 1.67 -10.91
C ILE A 369 -25.51 1.43 -9.40
N LEU A 370 -26.01 0.26 -8.99
CA LEU A 370 -26.24 -0.07 -7.59
C LEU A 370 -24.93 -0.12 -6.78
N ASP A 371 -23.87 -0.69 -7.33
CA ASP A 371 -22.54 -0.73 -6.70
C ASP A 371 -22.02 0.69 -6.44
N LYS A 372 -22.18 1.64 -7.38
CA LYS A 372 -21.82 3.05 -7.22
C LYS A 372 -22.68 3.81 -6.20
N MET A 373 -23.87 3.29 -5.93
CA MET A 373 -24.79 3.83 -4.90
C MET A 373 -24.62 3.19 -3.53
N ASN A 374 -23.60 2.31 -3.33
CA ASN A 374 -23.41 1.49 -2.13
C ASN A 374 -24.64 0.60 -1.84
N ALA A 375 -25.28 0.10 -2.88
CA ALA A 375 -26.36 -0.87 -2.79
C ALA A 375 -25.89 -2.22 -3.34
N THR A 376 -26.50 -3.31 -2.85
CA THR A 376 -26.22 -4.67 -3.36
C THR A 376 -27.47 -5.27 -3.97
N VAL A 377 -27.30 -6.06 -5.03
CA VAL A 377 -28.40 -6.81 -5.66
C VAL A 377 -28.13 -8.29 -5.60
N LYS A 378 -29.14 -9.07 -5.22
CA LYS A 378 -29.15 -10.52 -5.21
C LYS A 378 -30.32 -11.04 -6.02
N VAL A 379 -30.13 -12.21 -6.65
CA VAL A 379 -31.19 -12.87 -7.41
C VAL A 379 -31.43 -14.25 -6.82
N LYS A 380 -32.71 -14.58 -6.61
CA LYS A 380 -33.19 -15.91 -6.22
C LYS A 380 -34.21 -16.32 -7.25
N SER A 381 -34.10 -17.51 -7.78
CA SER A 381 -35.07 -17.99 -8.77
C SER A 381 -35.26 -19.50 -8.70
N GLU A 382 -36.45 -19.94 -9.02
CA GLU A 382 -36.78 -21.33 -9.25
C GLU A 382 -37.38 -21.47 -10.66
N TYR A 383 -36.68 -22.22 -11.50
CA TYR A 383 -37.08 -22.41 -12.89
C TYR A 383 -38.51 -22.92 -13.01
N GLY A 384 -39.32 -22.28 -13.84
CA GLY A 384 -40.74 -22.57 -14.03
C GLY A 384 -41.67 -21.97 -12.97
N LYS A 385 -41.16 -21.21 -11.97
CA LYS A 385 -42.02 -20.74 -10.89
C LYS A 385 -41.91 -19.22 -10.61
N TYR A 386 -40.70 -18.69 -10.42
CA TYR A 386 -40.52 -17.28 -10.06
C TYR A 386 -39.10 -16.83 -10.21
N THR A 387 -38.90 -15.49 -10.31
CA THR A 387 -37.62 -14.80 -10.08
C THR A 387 -37.82 -13.67 -9.07
N ILE A 388 -36.84 -13.50 -8.16
CA ILE A 388 -36.80 -12.43 -7.15
C ILE A 388 -35.48 -11.69 -7.32
N PHE A 389 -35.59 -10.37 -7.55
CA PHE A 389 -34.47 -9.42 -7.40
C PHE A 389 -34.58 -8.73 -6.04
N GLU A 390 -33.59 -8.90 -5.20
CA GLU A 390 -33.53 -8.32 -3.85
C GLU A 390 -32.41 -7.29 -3.82
N ILE A 391 -32.76 -6.00 -3.61
CA ILE A 391 -31.80 -4.89 -3.55
C ILE A 391 -31.74 -4.37 -2.13
N HIS A 392 -30.52 -4.25 -1.58
CA HIS A 392 -30.28 -3.68 -0.27
C HIS A 392 -29.57 -2.33 -0.41
N PHE A 393 -30.22 -1.27 0.06
CA PHE A 393 -29.67 0.07 0.17
C PHE A 393 -29.17 0.28 1.59
N PHE A 394 -27.86 0.36 1.76
CA PHE A 394 -27.26 0.62 3.05
C PHE A 394 -27.35 2.13 3.33
N GLU A 395 -28.11 2.53 4.34
CA GLU A 395 -28.08 3.90 4.84
C GLU A 395 -26.67 4.10 5.44
N GLY A 396 -25.91 5.01 4.85
CA GLY A 396 -24.53 5.24 5.29
C GLY A 396 -24.52 5.57 6.76
N VAL A 397 -23.80 4.74 7.52
CA VAL A 397 -23.25 5.17 8.80
C VAL A 397 -22.23 6.25 8.44
N ILE A 398 -22.62 7.52 8.62
CA ILE A 398 -21.74 8.68 8.56
C ILE A 398 -20.82 8.62 9.79
#